data_3e22e26f08437993f28d4fe1629d972e
#
_entry.id   3e22e26f08437993f28d4fe1629d972e
#
_cell.length_a   1.000
_cell.length_b   1.000
_cell.length_c   1.000
_cell.angle_alpha   90.00
_cell.angle_beta   90.00
_cell.angle_gamma   90.00
#
_symmetry.space_group_name_H-M   'P 1'
#
loop_
_entity.id
_entity.type
_entity.pdbx_description
1 polymer ?
#
loop_
_entity_poly.entity_id
_entity_poly.type
_entity_poly.pdbx_seq_one_letter_code
_entity_poly.pdbx_strand_id
1 'polypeptide(L)'
;MCIRDSVKTEAEAPDFAQWQTALNAIMPAGIHVTRVAPVEMKADSIAFACYCISYPAAAAAVLEQYNALETAPVEKHSKRGKKIVDLKEHIPQLRYTALGDTVQLELCLPAAQELNLNPSLLTGFLEEKFGLPAASANILRTKFLTADRQLFV
;
A
#
# COMPACT_ATOMS: atom_id res chain seq x y z
N MET A 1 -4.92 5.43 -6.97
CA MET A 1 -3.65 4.67 -6.76
C MET A 1 -2.50 5.50 -7.30
N CYS A 2 -1.44 5.71 -6.54
CA CYS A 2 -0.24 6.39 -7.04
C CYS A 2 0.71 5.35 -7.65
N ILE A 3 1.08 5.51 -8.91
CA ILE A 3 2.03 4.67 -9.64
C ILE A 3 3.32 5.48 -9.81
N ARG A 4 4.46 4.87 -9.52
CA ARG A 4 5.78 5.41 -9.85
C ARG A 4 6.47 4.45 -10.80
N ASP A 5 7.10 5.01 -11.81
CA ASP A 5 7.87 4.27 -12.80
C ASP A 5 9.16 5.01 -13.11
N SER A 6 10.17 4.27 -13.58
CA SER A 6 11.48 4.83 -13.93
C SER A 6 11.80 4.49 -15.37
N VAL A 7 12.16 5.51 -16.14
CA VAL A 7 12.53 5.40 -17.54
C VAL A 7 13.99 5.82 -17.71
N LYS A 8 14.77 5.03 -18.44
CA LYS A 8 16.11 5.43 -18.89
C LYS A 8 15.98 6.33 -20.12
N THR A 9 16.77 7.39 -20.17
CA THR A 9 16.83 8.30 -21.30
C THR A 9 18.29 8.61 -21.64
N GLU A 10 18.52 8.93 -22.91
CA GLU A 10 19.81 9.38 -23.42
C GLU A 10 19.88 10.92 -23.56
N ALA A 11 18.82 11.64 -23.15
CA ALA A 11 18.80 13.11 -23.22
C ALA A 11 19.79 13.71 -22.23
N GLU A 12 20.72 14.51 -22.71
CA GLU A 12 21.74 15.19 -21.89
C GLU A 12 21.14 16.31 -21.02
N ALA A 13 20.08 16.97 -21.48
CA ALA A 13 19.41 18.06 -20.77
C ALA A 13 17.87 17.86 -20.86
N PRO A 14 17.27 17.01 -20.02
CA PRO A 14 15.85 16.74 -20.08
C PRO A 14 15.01 17.91 -19.55
N ASP A 15 14.02 18.34 -20.35
CA ASP A 15 12.96 19.25 -19.90
C ASP A 15 11.83 18.43 -19.29
N PHE A 16 11.85 18.28 -17.97
CA PHE A 16 10.85 17.47 -17.22
C PHE A 16 9.42 18.04 -17.31
N ALA A 17 9.27 19.36 -17.46
CA ALA A 17 7.95 19.99 -17.62
C ALA A 17 7.37 19.68 -18.99
N GLN A 18 8.19 19.75 -20.04
CA GLN A 18 7.78 19.35 -21.38
C GLN A 18 7.42 17.86 -21.43
N TRP A 19 8.22 17.01 -20.80
CA TRP A 19 7.94 15.58 -20.74
C TRP A 19 6.65 15.28 -20.00
N GLN A 20 6.40 15.94 -18.89
CA GLN A 20 5.14 15.78 -18.16
C GLN A 20 3.94 16.15 -19.02
N THR A 21 4.05 17.25 -19.75
CA THR A 21 2.99 17.72 -20.68
C THR A 21 2.76 16.71 -21.82
N ALA A 22 3.83 16.24 -22.45
CA ALA A 22 3.76 15.27 -23.54
C ALA A 22 3.16 13.93 -23.08
N LEU A 23 3.57 13.43 -21.91
CA LEU A 23 3.01 12.20 -21.33
C LEU A 23 1.52 12.36 -21.04
N ASN A 24 1.11 13.48 -20.45
CA ASN A 24 -0.32 13.71 -20.16
C ASN A 24 -1.18 13.83 -21.42
N ALA A 25 -0.59 14.24 -22.54
CA ALA A 25 -1.32 14.33 -23.81
C ALA A 25 -1.68 12.96 -24.40
N ILE A 26 -0.95 11.89 -24.02
CA ILE A 26 -1.15 10.52 -24.52
C ILE A 26 -1.72 9.56 -23.48
N MET A 27 -1.83 9.98 -22.21
CA MET A 27 -2.38 9.13 -21.15
C MET A 27 -3.88 8.88 -21.35
N PRO A 28 -4.36 7.67 -21.02
CA PRO A 28 -5.80 7.37 -21.00
C PRO A 28 -6.54 8.26 -20.01
N ALA A 29 -7.83 8.47 -20.26
CA ALA A 29 -8.70 9.22 -19.34
C ALA A 29 -8.64 8.64 -17.92
N GLY A 30 -8.47 9.52 -16.93
CA GLY A 30 -8.37 9.14 -15.50
C GLY A 30 -6.95 8.82 -15.02
N ILE A 31 -5.94 8.83 -15.91
CA ILE A 31 -4.52 8.69 -15.53
C ILE A 31 -3.81 10.01 -15.78
N HIS A 32 -3.17 10.54 -14.74
CA HIS A 32 -2.40 11.78 -14.83
C HIS A 32 -0.99 11.60 -14.29
N VAL A 33 0.00 12.06 -15.07
CA VAL A 33 1.38 12.20 -14.64
C VAL A 33 1.48 13.47 -13.80
N THR A 34 1.66 13.30 -12.50
CA THR A 34 1.70 14.41 -11.54
C THR A 34 3.08 15.06 -11.45
N ARG A 35 4.13 14.29 -11.72
CA ARG A 35 5.52 14.75 -11.67
C ARG A 35 6.41 13.91 -12.57
N VAL A 36 7.35 14.56 -13.27
CA VAL A 36 8.52 13.96 -13.91
C VAL A 36 9.75 14.63 -13.28
N ALA A 37 10.70 13.84 -12.82
CA ALA A 37 11.88 14.34 -12.11
C ALA A 37 13.07 13.37 -12.27
N PRO A 38 14.31 13.80 -12.00
CA PRO A 38 15.44 12.88 -11.88
C PRO A 38 15.18 11.80 -10.82
N VAL A 39 15.77 10.63 -11.01
CA VAL A 39 15.72 9.56 -10.00
C VAL A 39 16.68 9.93 -8.87
N GLU A 40 16.15 10.23 -7.70
CA GLU A 40 16.93 10.53 -6.50
C GLU A 40 17.25 9.26 -5.71
N MET A 41 16.31 8.31 -5.69
CA MET A 41 16.44 7.03 -4.99
C MET A 41 16.15 5.86 -5.93
N LYS A 42 16.91 4.77 -5.81
CA LYS A 42 16.65 3.55 -6.58
C LYS A 42 15.41 2.83 -6.04
N ALA A 43 14.62 2.20 -6.92
CA ALA A 43 13.42 1.48 -6.55
C ALA A 43 13.67 0.32 -5.57
N ASP A 44 14.87 -0.26 -5.56
CA ASP A 44 15.28 -1.32 -4.63
C ASP A 44 15.48 -0.82 -3.19
N SER A 45 15.55 0.50 -2.97
CA SER A 45 15.56 1.09 -1.63
C SER A 45 14.19 1.11 -0.94
N ILE A 46 13.10 0.81 -1.67
CA ILE A 46 11.77 0.69 -1.09
C ILE A 46 11.71 -0.52 -0.16
N ALA A 47 11.46 -0.28 1.12
CA ALA A 47 11.30 -1.31 2.12
C ALA A 47 9.86 -1.44 2.63
N PHE A 48 9.10 -0.35 2.65
CA PHE A 48 7.73 -0.34 3.13
C PHE A 48 6.81 0.45 2.20
N ALA A 49 5.53 0.02 2.16
CA ALA A 49 4.44 0.77 1.58
C ALA A 49 3.41 1.09 2.67
N CYS A 50 3.04 2.36 2.79
CA CYS A 50 2.06 2.79 3.77
C CYS A 50 0.70 2.99 3.10
N TYR A 51 -0.33 2.61 3.82
CA TYR A 51 -1.71 2.60 3.36
C TYR A 51 -2.62 3.30 4.36
N CYS A 52 -3.62 3.95 3.82
CA CYS A 52 -4.81 4.38 4.53
C CYS A 52 -5.95 3.46 4.09
N ILE A 53 -6.59 2.77 5.03
CA ILE A 53 -7.71 1.88 4.76
C ILE A 53 -8.92 2.41 5.52
N SER A 54 -9.99 2.69 4.79
CA SER A 54 -11.24 3.17 5.36
C SER A 54 -12.31 2.09 5.28
N TYR A 55 -13.05 1.90 6.38
CA TYR A 55 -14.20 1.01 6.50
C TYR A 55 -15.42 1.80 7.02
N PRO A 56 -16.65 1.28 6.85
CA PRO A 56 -17.81 1.77 7.61
C PRO A 56 -17.56 1.68 9.12
N ALA A 57 -18.14 2.58 9.90
CA ALA A 57 -17.95 2.66 11.35
C ALA A 57 -18.24 1.34 12.10
N ALA A 58 -19.20 0.54 11.59
CA ALA A 58 -19.52 -0.76 12.15
C ALA A 58 -18.34 -1.76 12.17
N ALA A 59 -17.32 -1.54 11.35
CA ALA A 59 -16.11 -2.38 11.33
C ALA A 59 -15.26 -2.24 12.59
N ALA A 60 -15.42 -1.19 13.40
CA ALA A 60 -14.61 -0.97 14.61
C ALA A 60 -14.59 -2.19 15.54
N ALA A 61 -15.74 -2.84 15.75
CA ALA A 61 -15.83 -4.04 16.58
C ALA A 61 -14.99 -5.22 16.05
N VAL A 62 -14.90 -5.36 14.72
CA VAL A 62 -14.10 -6.40 14.06
C VAL A 62 -12.59 -6.08 14.21
N LEU A 63 -12.21 -4.81 14.11
CA LEU A 63 -10.83 -4.39 14.29
C LEU A 63 -10.35 -4.68 15.72
N GLU A 64 -11.21 -4.49 16.74
CA GLU A 64 -10.91 -4.86 18.12
C GLU A 64 -10.81 -6.40 18.30
N GLN A 65 -11.64 -7.17 17.61
CA GLN A 65 -11.53 -8.65 17.63
C GLN A 65 -10.18 -9.09 17.02
N TYR A 66 -9.73 -8.46 15.94
CA TYR A 66 -8.39 -8.71 15.41
C TYR A 66 -7.31 -8.38 16.45
N ASN A 67 -7.43 -7.24 17.13
CA ASN A 67 -6.47 -6.81 18.16
C ASN A 67 -6.35 -7.81 19.32
N ALA A 68 -7.43 -8.52 19.65
CA ALA A 68 -7.46 -9.54 20.69
C ALA A 68 -6.83 -10.89 20.26
N LEU A 69 -6.52 -11.09 18.98
CA LEU A 69 -5.86 -12.31 18.53
C LEU A 69 -4.36 -12.32 18.91
N GLU A 70 -3.85 -13.50 19.22
CA GLU A 70 -2.42 -13.74 19.39
C GLU A 70 -1.71 -13.98 18.04
N THR A 71 -2.41 -14.65 17.10
CA THR A 71 -1.88 -14.98 15.78
C THR A 71 -2.93 -14.72 14.69
N ALA A 72 -2.49 -14.39 13.48
CA ALA A 72 -3.35 -14.19 12.32
C ALA A 72 -2.69 -14.78 11.05
N PRO A 73 -2.63 -16.13 10.95
CA PRO A 73 -1.97 -16.78 9.82
C PRO A 73 -2.79 -16.62 8.55
N VAL A 74 -2.13 -16.24 7.45
CA VAL A 74 -2.71 -16.14 6.11
C VAL A 74 -1.85 -16.86 5.08
N GLU A 75 -2.49 -17.46 4.09
CA GLU A 75 -1.78 -18.05 2.95
C GLU A 75 -1.46 -16.95 1.93
N LYS A 76 -0.18 -16.70 1.72
CA LYS A 76 0.31 -15.80 0.69
C LYS A 76 0.74 -16.58 -0.54
N HIS A 77 0.12 -16.28 -1.67
CA HIS A 77 0.51 -16.82 -2.96
C HIS A 77 1.59 -15.93 -3.61
N SER A 78 2.63 -16.55 -4.11
CA SER A 78 3.69 -15.88 -4.86
C SER A 78 4.09 -16.73 -6.09
N LYS A 79 4.86 -16.15 -7.00
CA LYS A 79 5.44 -16.89 -8.14
C LYS A 79 6.31 -18.09 -7.71
N ARG A 80 6.81 -18.08 -6.46
CA ARG A 80 7.66 -19.14 -5.87
C ARG A 80 6.85 -20.18 -5.08
N GLY A 81 5.52 -20.09 -5.06
CA GLY A 81 4.62 -20.98 -4.34
C GLY A 81 3.84 -20.31 -3.23
N LYS A 82 3.24 -21.13 -2.37
CA LYS A 82 2.42 -20.71 -1.24
C LYS A 82 3.28 -20.64 0.03
N LYS A 83 3.09 -19.61 0.82
CA LYS A 83 3.73 -19.45 2.13
C LYS A 83 2.71 -18.95 3.15
N ILE A 84 2.74 -19.51 4.35
CA ILE A 84 1.96 -18.98 5.48
C ILE A 84 2.76 -17.82 6.09
N VAL A 85 2.09 -16.70 6.30
CA VAL A 85 2.61 -15.51 6.97
C VAL A 85 1.67 -15.17 8.11
N ASP A 86 2.21 -14.91 9.29
CA ASP A 86 1.41 -14.40 10.41
C ASP A 86 1.32 -12.87 10.29
N LEU A 87 0.12 -12.36 10.07
CA LEU A 87 -0.10 -10.91 9.98
C LEU A 87 0.25 -10.20 11.29
N LYS A 88 0.14 -10.86 12.45
CA LYS A 88 0.46 -10.25 13.76
C LYS A 88 1.94 -9.90 13.92
N GLU A 89 2.84 -10.59 13.22
CA GLU A 89 4.28 -10.23 13.18
C GLU A 89 4.51 -8.87 12.52
N HIS A 90 3.62 -8.45 11.60
CA HIS A 90 3.76 -7.21 10.83
C HIS A 90 2.74 -6.15 11.22
N ILE A 91 1.59 -6.58 11.71
CA ILE A 91 0.46 -5.75 12.15
C ILE A 91 0.02 -6.23 13.54
N PRO A 92 0.80 -5.97 14.60
CA PRO A 92 0.48 -6.45 15.94
C PRO A 92 -0.85 -5.87 16.47
N GLN A 93 -1.16 -4.63 16.07
CA GLN A 93 -2.41 -3.95 16.41
C GLN A 93 -2.89 -3.09 15.25
N LEU A 94 -4.19 -3.11 15.02
CA LEU A 94 -4.89 -2.19 14.13
C LEU A 94 -5.28 -0.94 14.93
N ARG A 95 -4.54 0.15 14.70
CA ARG A 95 -4.89 1.47 15.25
C ARG A 95 -5.75 2.19 14.25
N TYR A 96 -6.91 2.68 14.68
CA TYR A 96 -7.85 3.37 13.81
C TYR A 96 -8.38 4.64 14.46
N THR A 97 -8.84 5.55 13.63
CA THR A 97 -9.51 6.78 14.02
C THR A 97 -10.95 6.72 13.51
N ALA A 98 -11.91 7.03 14.37
CA ALA A 98 -13.30 7.18 13.95
C ALA A 98 -13.51 8.55 13.30
N LEU A 99 -14.06 8.57 12.10
CA LEU A 99 -14.34 9.76 11.30
C LEU A 99 -15.79 9.72 10.81
N GLY A 100 -16.70 10.20 11.66
CA GLY A 100 -18.14 10.14 11.36
C GLY A 100 -18.61 8.69 11.14
N ASP A 101 -19.12 8.40 9.96
CA ASP A 101 -19.65 7.08 9.59
C ASP A 101 -18.57 6.08 9.14
N THR A 102 -17.30 6.43 9.27
CA THR A 102 -16.18 5.59 8.87
C THR A 102 -15.14 5.43 9.98
N VAL A 103 -14.36 4.36 9.90
CA VAL A 103 -13.11 4.18 10.64
C VAL A 103 -11.95 4.12 9.66
N GLN A 104 -10.85 4.77 10.00
CA GLN A 104 -9.68 4.88 9.17
C GLN A 104 -8.46 4.29 9.87
N LEU A 105 -7.79 3.36 9.19
CA LEU A 105 -6.55 2.71 9.62
C LEU A 105 -5.38 3.31 8.84
N GLU A 106 -4.28 3.56 9.53
CA GLU A 106 -2.99 3.82 8.89
C GLU A 106 -2.02 2.69 9.22
N LEU A 107 -1.48 2.04 8.21
CA LEU A 107 -0.51 0.98 8.39
C LEU A 107 0.56 0.99 7.31
N CYS A 108 1.78 0.57 7.67
CA CYS A 108 2.87 0.40 6.74
C CYS A 108 3.30 -1.07 6.73
N LEU A 109 3.24 -1.68 5.56
CA LEU A 109 3.58 -3.09 5.34
C LEU A 109 4.92 -3.23 4.63
N PRO A 110 5.66 -4.31 4.85
CA PRO A 110 6.83 -4.64 4.06
C PRO A 110 6.50 -4.63 2.56
N ALA A 111 7.34 -3.99 1.77
CA ALA A 111 7.21 -3.87 0.32
C ALA A 111 8.54 -4.13 -0.42
N ALA A 112 9.50 -4.79 0.24
CA ALA A 112 10.77 -5.20 -0.34
C ALA A 112 10.61 -6.44 -1.23
N GLN A 113 11.64 -6.73 -2.03
CA GLN A 113 11.64 -7.90 -2.92
C GLN A 113 11.53 -9.23 -2.16
N GLU A 114 12.10 -9.32 -0.96
CA GLU A 114 12.11 -10.52 -0.13
C GLU A 114 10.76 -10.76 0.53
N LEU A 115 10.14 -9.68 0.99
CA LEU A 115 8.83 -9.72 1.63
C LEU A 115 8.00 -8.51 1.18
N ASN A 116 6.96 -8.80 0.42
CA ASN A 116 5.98 -7.80 -0.01
C ASN A 116 4.60 -8.25 0.48
N LEU A 117 4.00 -7.51 1.40
CA LEU A 117 2.67 -7.77 1.92
C LEU A 117 1.67 -6.78 1.32
N ASN A 118 0.64 -7.32 0.69
CA ASN A 118 -0.48 -6.52 0.18
C ASN A 118 -1.53 -6.37 1.28
N PRO A 119 -2.13 -5.18 1.49
CA PRO A 119 -3.22 -5.00 2.45
C PRO A 119 -4.44 -5.88 2.18
N SER A 120 -4.60 -6.42 0.97
CA SER A 120 -5.64 -7.41 0.66
C SER A 120 -5.53 -8.69 1.50
N LEU A 121 -4.35 -9.03 2.02
CA LEU A 121 -4.20 -10.16 2.95
C LEU A 121 -4.91 -9.88 4.28
N LEU A 122 -4.82 -8.64 4.78
CA LEU A 122 -5.56 -8.23 5.97
C LEU A 122 -7.06 -8.19 5.72
N THR A 123 -7.51 -7.55 4.62
CA THR A 123 -8.95 -7.45 4.33
C THR A 123 -9.58 -8.82 4.09
N GLY A 124 -8.87 -9.73 3.39
CA GLY A 124 -9.30 -11.12 3.20
C GLY A 124 -9.36 -11.90 4.52
N PHE A 125 -8.37 -11.73 5.39
CA PHE A 125 -8.40 -12.36 6.73
C PHE A 125 -9.59 -11.87 7.57
N LEU A 126 -9.86 -10.56 7.57
CA LEU A 126 -11.00 -10.00 8.32
C LEU A 126 -12.35 -10.50 7.76
N GLU A 127 -12.44 -10.69 6.44
CA GLU A 127 -13.63 -11.26 5.81
C GLU A 127 -13.81 -12.74 6.19
N GLU A 128 -12.77 -13.54 6.03
CA GLU A 128 -12.82 -14.98 6.31
C GLU A 128 -13.08 -15.28 7.79
N LYS A 129 -12.38 -14.57 8.67
CA LYS A 129 -12.42 -14.83 10.12
C LYS A 129 -13.61 -14.21 10.82
N PHE A 130 -14.04 -13.03 10.42
CA PHE A 130 -15.01 -12.21 11.14
C PHE A 130 -16.21 -11.77 10.28
N GLY A 131 -16.24 -12.13 9.00
CA GLY A 131 -17.32 -11.77 8.09
C GLY A 131 -17.34 -10.28 7.69
N LEU A 132 -16.25 -9.53 7.88
CA LEU A 132 -16.17 -8.15 7.41
C LEU A 132 -15.84 -8.14 5.92
N PRO A 133 -16.77 -7.76 5.02
CA PRO A 133 -16.55 -7.87 3.59
C PRO A 133 -15.31 -7.09 3.13
N ALA A 134 -14.38 -7.73 2.44
CA ALA A 134 -13.20 -7.08 1.89
C ALA A 134 -13.57 -5.96 0.91
N ALA A 135 -14.68 -6.09 0.21
CA ALA A 135 -15.22 -5.07 -0.69
C ALA A 135 -15.68 -3.79 0.03
N SER A 136 -15.90 -3.83 1.36
CA SER A 136 -16.21 -2.63 2.14
C SER A 136 -15.00 -1.77 2.47
N ALA A 137 -13.78 -2.27 2.21
CA ALA A 137 -12.53 -1.55 2.42
C ALA A 137 -12.22 -0.63 1.24
N ASN A 138 -11.98 0.64 1.52
CA ASN A 138 -11.35 1.55 0.57
C ASN A 138 -9.86 1.65 0.92
N ILE A 139 -8.99 1.17 0.03
CA ILE A 139 -7.55 1.07 0.27
C ILE A 139 -6.82 2.08 -0.59
N LEU A 140 -6.14 3.02 0.05
CA LEU A 140 -5.28 4.00 -0.60
C LEU A 140 -3.83 3.82 -0.15
N ARG A 141 -2.92 3.56 -1.10
CA ARG A 141 -1.49 3.64 -0.81
C ARG A 141 -1.07 5.10 -0.78
N THR A 142 -0.54 5.55 0.35
CA THR A 142 -0.21 6.96 0.60
C THR A 142 1.24 7.28 0.28
N LYS A 143 2.18 6.38 0.64
CA LYS A 143 3.62 6.61 0.44
C LYS A 143 4.42 5.31 0.45
N PHE A 144 5.65 5.40 -0.04
CA PHE A 144 6.69 4.39 0.17
C PHE A 144 7.74 4.92 1.13
N LEU A 145 8.37 4.02 1.87
CA LEU A 145 9.47 4.35 2.79
C LEU A 145 10.66 3.41 2.53
N THR A 146 11.85 3.94 2.77
CA THR A 146 13.10 3.17 2.83
C THR A 146 13.19 2.33 4.09
N ALA A 147 14.24 1.52 4.23
CA ALA A 147 14.52 0.73 5.43
C ALA A 147 14.65 1.62 6.68
N ASP A 148 15.22 2.82 6.53
CA ASP A 148 15.40 3.82 7.59
C ASP A 148 14.14 4.66 7.83
N ARG A 149 12.99 4.24 7.26
CA ARG A 149 11.70 4.94 7.38
C ARG A 149 11.68 6.35 6.78
N GLN A 150 12.63 6.69 5.93
CA GLN A 150 12.60 7.93 5.16
C GLN A 150 11.59 7.86 4.02
N LEU A 151 11.01 9.00 3.65
CA LEU A 151 10.12 9.07 2.50
C LEU A 151 10.89 8.74 1.21
N PHE A 152 10.40 7.77 0.45
CA PHE A 152 10.92 7.48 -0.89
C PHE A 152 10.38 8.54 -1.86
N VAL A 153 11.27 9.29 -2.47
CA VAL A 153 11.00 10.41 -3.39
C VAL A 153 11.54 10.13 -4.79
#